data_07367008b83949d341b18b1058a4a9f5
#
_entry.id   07367008b83949d341b18b1058a4a9f5
#
_cell.length_a   1.000
_cell.length_b   1.000
_cell.length_c   1.000
_cell.angle_alpha   90.00
_cell.angle_beta   90.00
_cell.angle_gamma   90.00
#
_symmetry.space_group_name_H-M   'P 1'
#
loop_
_entity.id
_entity.type
_entity.pdbx_description
1 polymer ?
#
loop_
_entity_poly.entity_id
_entity_poly.type
_entity_poly.pdbx_seq_one_letter_code
_entity_poly.pdbx_strand_id
1 'polypeptide(L)'
;PKGVTQGRFSRVEEYALFCFGNQAFVNSLGDDLLSSTKPSSNNATPRWKGLLRSGTNARRQDRHKMFFPVLIDTERNAIVGAGDYLPLDQTPNLDAKVDGFSAAWPIRMDGSFGNWGVGPESLRGLIKKGYVSLGGFDESRRTWGISYLSRKLQLQIESGAIRVVEFDKLRNVVSG
;
A
#
# COMPACT_ATOMS: atom_id res chain seq x y z
N PRO A 1 28.56 8.54 -30.25
CA PRO A 1 29.24 9.78 -30.60
C PRO A 1 30.16 10.17 -29.46
N LYS A 2 31.40 10.46 -29.78
CA LYS A 2 32.35 10.97 -28.78
C LYS A 2 32.07 12.47 -28.60
N GLY A 3 31.64 12.88 -27.43
CA GLY A 3 31.44 14.29 -27.11
C GLY A 3 32.74 15.09 -27.25
N VAL A 4 32.64 16.30 -27.73
CA VAL A 4 33.78 17.22 -27.85
C VAL A 4 34.03 17.80 -26.46
N THR A 5 35.24 17.54 -25.94
CA THR A 5 35.64 18.07 -24.63
C THR A 5 36.06 19.52 -24.81
N GLN A 6 35.37 20.47 -24.20
CA GLN A 6 35.75 21.86 -24.09
C GLN A 6 36.05 22.18 -22.61
N GLY A 7 37.32 22.25 -22.27
CA GLY A 7 37.75 22.54 -20.90
C GLY A 7 37.46 21.39 -19.93
N ARG A 8 36.84 21.67 -18.77
CA ARG A 8 36.53 20.70 -17.71
C ARG A 8 35.24 19.93 -17.91
N PHE A 9 34.46 20.23 -18.95
CA PHE A 9 33.15 19.63 -19.19
C PHE A 9 33.03 19.08 -20.61
N SER A 10 32.48 17.88 -20.74
CA SER A 10 32.08 17.34 -22.03
C SER A 10 30.69 17.86 -22.38
N ARG A 11 30.52 18.47 -23.54
CA ARG A 11 29.22 18.87 -24.06
C ARG A 11 28.66 17.74 -24.92
N VAL A 12 27.56 17.19 -24.54
CA VAL A 12 26.80 16.21 -25.32
C VAL A 12 25.48 16.88 -25.71
N GLU A 13 25.22 16.98 -26.99
CA GLU A 13 23.96 17.50 -27.53
C GLU A 13 23.20 16.33 -28.12
N GLU A 14 22.01 16.09 -27.63
CA GLU A 14 21.05 15.14 -28.18
C GLU A 14 19.80 15.88 -28.61
N TYR A 15 19.32 15.59 -29.81
CA TYR A 15 18.11 16.18 -30.35
C TYR A 15 17.05 15.12 -30.48
N ALA A 16 15.87 15.38 -29.93
CA ALA A 16 14.68 14.58 -30.15
C ALA A 16 13.70 15.36 -31.05
N LEU A 17 13.31 14.76 -32.16
CA LEU A 17 12.32 15.32 -33.07
C LEU A 17 10.96 14.66 -32.80
N PHE A 18 9.98 15.47 -32.43
CA PHE A 18 8.62 15.02 -32.21
C PHE A 18 7.72 15.49 -33.36
N CYS A 19 7.09 14.53 -34.06
CA CYS A 19 6.13 14.82 -35.11
C CYS A 19 4.72 14.59 -34.59
N PHE A 20 3.85 15.58 -34.66
CA PHE A 20 2.47 15.52 -34.21
C PHE A 20 1.51 15.53 -35.39
N GLY A 21 0.49 14.67 -35.37
CA GLY A 21 -0.64 14.73 -36.31
C GLY A 21 -1.61 15.87 -35.93
N ASN A 22 -2.51 16.22 -36.86
CA ASN A 22 -3.41 17.37 -36.74
C ASN A 22 -4.33 17.36 -35.48
N GLN A 23 -4.49 16.23 -34.80
CA GLN A 23 -5.34 16.11 -33.62
C GLN A 23 -4.51 15.75 -32.36
N ALA A 24 -3.18 15.70 -32.47
CA ALA A 24 -2.32 15.43 -31.35
C ALA A 24 -2.07 16.71 -30.55
N PHE A 25 -2.10 16.61 -29.24
CA PHE A 25 -1.74 17.68 -28.33
C PHE A 25 -0.76 17.18 -27.26
N VAL A 26 0.07 18.08 -26.78
CA VAL A 26 1.02 17.79 -25.71
C VAL A 26 0.35 18.10 -24.37
N ASN A 27 0.16 17.09 -23.54
CA ASN A 27 -0.22 17.31 -22.16
C ASN A 27 0.99 17.82 -21.36
N SER A 28 0.78 18.85 -20.57
CA SER A 28 1.76 19.25 -19.57
C SER A 28 1.88 18.12 -18.53
N LEU A 29 3.03 17.47 -18.46
CA LEU A 29 3.39 16.70 -17.31
C LEU A 29 3.67 17.71 -16.18
N GLY A 30 3.00 17.58 -15.05
CA GLY A 30 3.22 18.45 -13.89
C GLY A 30 4.60 18.24 -13.23
N ASP A 31 5.49 17.54 -13.93
CA ASP A 31 6.84 17.23 -13.48
C ASP A 31 7.86 17.93 -14.41
N ASP A 32 8.72 18.75 -13.85
CA ASP A 32 9.79 19.43 -14.59
C ASP A 32 10.99 18.49 -14.73
N LEU A 33 11.02 17.77 -15.84
CA LEU A 33 12.11 16.85 -16.19
C LEU A 33 13.45 17.56 -16.42
N LEU A 34 13.46 18.91 -16.53
CA LEU A 34 14.65 19.70 -16.81
C LEU A 34 15.22 20.39 -15.56
N SER A 35 14.45 20.47 -14.49
CA SER A 35 14.99 21.00 -13.25
C SER A 35 15.85 19.95 -12.57
N SER A 36 17.13 20.25 -12.42
CA SER A 36 18.08 19.48 -11.58
C SER A 36 17.77 19.58 -10.07
N THR A 37 16.74 20.31 -9.69
CA THR A 37 16.14 20.21 -8.37
C THR A 37 15.53 18.82 -8.27
N LYS A 38 16.18 17.95 -7.50
CA LYS A 38 15.54 16.71 -7.04
C LYS A 38 14.10 17.06 -6.68
N PRO A 39 13.09 16.36 -7.23
CA PRO A 39 11.72 16.62 -6.85
C PRO A 39 11.71 16.68 -5.32
N SER A 40 11.22 17.78 -4.78
CA SER A 40 11.12 17.90 -3.34
C SER A 40 10.39 16.63 -2.93
N SER A 41 10.84 15.99 -1.87
CA SER A 41 10.37 14.67 -1.40
C SER A 41 8.84 14.55 -1.19
N ASN A 42 8.09 15.56 -1.61
CA ASN A 42 6.66 15.71 -1.49
C ASN A 42 5.86 14.95 -2.56
N ASN A 43 6.50 14.53 -3.68
CA ASN A 43 5.85 13.74 -4.74
C ASN A 43 6.19 12.24 -4.67
N ALA A 44 6.78 11.78 -3.58
CA ALA A 44 7.03 10.36 -3.39
C ALA A 44 5.68 9.63 -3.24
N THR A 45 5.37 8.76 -4.19
CA THR A 45 4.24 7.83 -4.07
C THR A 45 4.24 7.20 -2.68
N PRO A 46 3.18 7.32 -1.89
CA PRO A 46 3.17 6.81 -0.54
C PRO A 46 3.39 5.31 -0.54
N ARG A 47 4.39 4.88 0.18
CA ARG A 47 4.71 3.47 0.31
C ARG A 47 3.74 2.79 1.27
N TRP A 48 2.90 1.94 0.72
CA TRP A 48 2.04 1.05 1.49
C TRP A 48 2.88 0.05 2.29
N LYS A 49 2.56 -0.12 3.55
CA LYS A 49 3.22 -1.04 4.47
C LYS A 49 2.39 -2.30 4.63
N GLY A 50 3.00 -3.48 4.52
CA GLY A 50 2.31 -4.75 4.80
C GLY A 50 1.74 -4.77 6.22
N LEU A 51 0.50 -5.25 6.35
CA LEU A 51 -0.20 -5.34 7.63
C LEU A 51 0.37 -6.48 8.48
N LEU A 52 0.78 -7.59 7.87
CA LEU A 52 1.43 -8.69 8.56
C LEU A 52 2.76 -8.22 9.17
N ARG A 53 2.90 -8.38 10.47
CA ARG A 53 4.10 -7.99 11.19
C ARG A 53 5.26 -8.92 10.86
N SER A 54 6.43 -8.35 10.61
CA SER A 54 7.70 -9.05 10.43
C SER A 54 8.68 -8.69 11.57
N GLY A 55 9.75 -9.46 11.71
CA GLY A 55 10.80 -9.21 12.70
C GLY A 55 10.46 -9.68 14.11
N THR A 56 10.99 -8.99 15.11
CA THR A 56 10.81 -9.32 16.53
C THR A 56 9.35 -9.21 16.96
N ASN A 57 8.91 -10.12 17.84
CA ASN A 57 7.52 -10.16 18.36
C ASN A 57 6.47 -10.28 17.23
N ALA A 58 6.76 -11.08 16.20
CA ALA A 58 5.86 -11.30 15.07
C ALA A 58 4.99 -12.55 15.20
N ARG A 59 5.21 -13.36 16.22
CA ARG A 59 4.42 -14.57 16.47
C ARG A 59 3.15 -14.25 17.27
N ARG A 60 2.12 -15.07 17.09
CA ARG A 60 0.83 -14.89 17.74
C ARG A 60 0.93 -14.75 19.25
N GLN A 61 1.76 -15.58 19.92
CA GLN A 61 1.93 -15.55 21.38
C GLN A 61 2.55 -14.24 21.88
N ASP A 62 3.35 -13.57 21.08
CA ASP A 62 4.02 -12.33 21.48
C ASP A 62 3.01 -11.18 21.64
N ARG A 63 1.93 -11.20 20.83
CA ARG A 63 0.92 -10.13 20.77
C ARG A 63 -0.45 -10.70 20.48
N HIS A 64 -1.01 -11.51 21.36
CA HIS A 64 -2.23 -12.29 21.13
C HIS A 64 -3.44 -11.45 20.71
N LYS A 65 -3.58 -10.20 21.19
CA LYS A 65 -4.65 -9.27 20.79
C LYS A 65 -4.54 -8.75 19.36
N MET A 66 -3.42 -9.02 18.68
CA MET A 66 -3.20 -8.67 17.29
C MET A 66 -3.47 -9.83 16.33
N PHE A 67 -4.06 -10.92 16.82
CA PHE A 67 -4.50 -12.07 16.03
C PHE A 67 -6.03 -12.06 15.91
N PHE A 68 -6.51 -11.54 14.81
CA PHE A 68 -7.95 -11.39 14.54
C PHE A 68 -8.21 -11.50 13.03
N PRO A 69 -9.47 -11.83 12.59
CA PRO A 69 -9.80 -11.89 11.17
C PRO A 69 -9.96 -10.48 10.59
N VAL A 70 -9.40 -10.27 9.41
CA VAL A 70 -9.78 -9.14 8.55
C VAL A 70 -10.86 -9.65 7.59
N LEU A 71 -11.99 -8.96 7.53
CA LEU A 71 -13.17 -9.39 6.80
C LEU A 71 -13.10 -8.92 5.35
N ILE A 72 -13.20 -9.85 4.42
CA ILE A 72 -13.07 -9.65 2.98
C ILE A 72 -14.40 -9.98 2.29
N ASP A 73 -14.93 -9.00 1.59
CA ASP A 73 -15.98 -9.21 0.59
C ASP A 73 -15.30 -9.64 -0.72
N THR A 74 -15.39 -10.93 -1.02
CA THR A 74 -14.75 -11.50 -2.21
C THR A 74 -15.47 -11.14 -3.51
N GLU A 75 -16.76 -10.79 -3.46
CA GLU A 75 -17.52 -10.37 -4.64
C GLU A 75 -17.11 -8.95 -5.07
N ARG A 76 -16.93 -8.06 -4.09
CA ARG A 76 -16.50 -6.68 -4.32
C ARG A 76 -14.99 -6.52 -4.31
N ASN A 77 -14.24 -7.56 -3.97
CA ASN A 77 -12.80 -7.55 -3.77
C ASN A 77 -12.36 -6.43 -2.81
N ALA A 78 -13.01 -6.34 -1.66
CA ALA A 78 -12.85 -5.23 -0.73
C ALA A 78 -12.70 -5.69 0.72
N ILE A 79 -11.94 -4.92 1.52
CA ILE A 79 -11.90 -5.08 2.97
C ILE A 79 -13.11 -4.36 3.57
N VAL A 80 -13.96 -5.09 4.27
CA VAL A 80 -15.20 -4.56 4.85
C VAL A 80 -15.11 -4.32 6.35
N GLY A 81 -14.16 -4.97 7.03
CA GLY A 81 -14.03 -4.81 8.48
C GLY A 81 -12.90 -5.62 9.09
N ALA A 82 -12.90 -5.64 10.41
CA ALA A 82 -12.04 -6.48 11.22
C ALA A 82 -12.85 -7.06 12.38
N GLY A 83 -12.75 -8.36 12.59
CA GLY A 83 -13.36 -9.04 13.74
C GLY A 83 -12.60 -8.79 15.03
N ASP A 84 -13.02 -9.43 16.10
CA ASP A 84 -12.34 -9.38 17.38
C ASP A 84 -11.18 -10.40 17.43
N TYR A 85 -10.27 -10.21 18.37
CA TYR A 85 -9.13 -11.10 18.50
C TYR A 85 -9.56 -12.51 18.94
N LEU A 86 -8.89 -13.52 18.39
CA LEU A 86 -9.11 -14.90 18.75
C LEU A 86 -8.19 -15.29 19.91
N PRO A 87 -8.72 -15.79 21.04
CA PRO A 87 -7.93 -16.28 22.18
C PRO A 87 -6.87 -17.32 21.78
N LEU A 88 -5.78 -17.40 22.54
CA LEU A 88 -4.63 -18.27 22.21
C LEU A 88 -4.97 -19.75 22.19
N ASP A 89 -5.91 -20.18 23.02
CA ASP A 89 -6.40 -21.55 23.15
C ASP A 89 -7.30 -21.98 21.98
N GLN A 90 -7.71 -21.05 21.11
CA GLN A 90 -8.53 -21.32 19.97
C GLN A 90 -7.72 -21.28 18.66
N THR A 91 -8.07 -22.16 17.73
CA THR A 91 -7.47 -22.18 16.37
C THR A 91 -8.51 -21.70 15.36
N PRO A 92 -8.15 -20.77 14.45
CA PRO A 92 -9.10 -20.31 13.44
C PRO A 92 -9.38 -21.42 12.42
N ASN A 93 -10.61 -21.51 11.98
CA ASN A 93 -10.91 -22.22 10.75
C ASN A 93 -10.71 -21.24 9.58
N LEU A 94 -9.69 -21.50 8.76
CA LEU A 94 -9.29 -20.62 7.66
C LEU A 94 -10.32 -20.58 6.52
N ASP A 95 -11.20 -21.58 6.43
CA ASP A 95 -12.26 -21.69 5.41
C ASP A 95 -13.60 -21.15 5.88
N ALA A 96 -13.74 -20.93 7.19
CA ALA A 96 -14.98 -20.43 7.73
C ALA A 96 -15.19 -18.95 7.38
N LYS A 97 -16.42 -18.62 7.01
CA LYS A 97 -16.86 -17.24 6.92
C LYS A 97 -17.09 -16.68 8.34
N VAL A 98 -16.68 -15.43 8.54
CA VAL A 98 -16.95 -14.65 9.75
C VAL A 98 -17.93 -13.54 9.36
N ASP A 99 -19.07 -13.46 10.01
CA ASP A 99 -20.15 -12.52 9.68
C ASP A 99 -20.57 -12.53 8.19
N GLY A 100 -20.49 -13.69 7.55
CA GLY A 100 -20.81 -13.87 6.13
C GLY A 100 -19.69 -13.52 5.15
N PHE A 101 -18.57 -12.98 5.62
CA PHE A 101 -17.41 -12.60 4.82
C PHE A 101 -16.27 -13.61 4.93
N SER A 102 -15.41 -13.66 3.92
CA SER A 102 -14.16 -14.42 4.00
C SER A 102 -13.21 -13.76 5.00
N ALA A 103 -12.41 -14.57 5.70
CA ALA A 103 -11.54 -14.08 6.77
C ALA A 103 -10.07 -14.21 6.37
N ALA A 104 -9.35 -13.08 6.33
CA ALA A 104 -7.89 -13.10 6.23
C ALA A 104 -7.27 -13.14 7.63
N TRP A 105 -6.43 -14.14 7.88
CA TRP A 105 -5.70 -14.33 9.12
C TRP A 105 -4.22 -14.01 8.95
N PRO A 106 -3.50 -13.57 10.00
CA PRO A 106 -2.07 -13.27 9.90
C PRO A 106 -1.23 -14.56 9.86
N ILE A 107 -1.15 -15.17 8.69
CA ILE A 107 -0.36 -16.36 8.42
C ILE A 107 1.01 -15.96 7.87
N ARG A 108 2.08 -16.44 8.51
CA ARG A 108 3.46 -16.18 8.09
C ARG A 108 3.87 -17.07 6.92
N MET A 109 5.00 -16.75 6.28
CA MET A 109 5.53 -17.51 5.14
C MET A 109 5.85 -18.98 5.47
N ASP A 110 6.17 -19.25 6.74
CA ASP A 110 6.42 -20.60 7.26
C ASP A 110 5.13 -21.35 7.68
N GLY A 111 3.96 -20.79 7.38
CA GLY A 111 2.64 -21.33 7.75
C GLY A 111 2.26 -21.13 9.20
N SER A 112 3.15 -20.58 10.04
CA SER A 112 2.85 -20.34 11.46
C SER A 112 1.94 -19.13 11.65
N PHE A 113 1.25 -19.07 12.78
CA PHE A 113 0.41 -17.93 13.14
C PHE A 113 1.26 -16.74 13.58
N GLY A 114 1.08 -15.63 12.86
CA GLY A 114 1.70 -14.35 13.15
C GLY A 114 0.78 -13.41 13.93
N ASN A 115 1.00 -12.13 13.75
CA ASN A 115 0.11 -11.09 14.21
C ASN A 115 0.08 -9.89 13.23
N TRP A 116 -0.96 -9.10 13.31
CA TRP A 116 -1.07 -7.87 12.53
C TRP A 116 -0.22 -6.74 13.15
N GLY A 117 0.15 -5.77 12.33
CA GLY A 117 0.93 -4.60 12.76
C GLY A 117 0.14 -3.59 13.58
N VAL A 118 -1.21 -3.61 13.45
CA VAL A 118 -2.13 -2.72 14.18
C VAL A 118 -3.27 -3.54 14.78
N GLY A 119 -3.90 -3.02 15.83
CA GLY A 119 -5.03 -3.68 16.48
C GLY A 119 -6.35 -3.51 15.70
N PRO A 120 -7.41 -4.30 16.05
CA PRO A 120 -8.65 -4.33 15.32
C PRO A 120 -9.35 -2.96 15.28
N GLU A 121 -9.42 -2.23 16.38
CA GLU A 121 -10.00 -0.87 16.43
C GLU A 121 -9.27 0.11 15.52
N SER A 122 -7.93 0.10 15.57
CA SER A 122 -7.12 0.95 14.70
C SER A 122 -7.34 0.60 13.23
N LEU A 123 -7.43 -0.69 12.91
CA LEU A 123 -7.66 -1.15 11.54
C LEU A 123 -9.05 -0.73 11.04
N ARG A 124 -10.11 -0.86 11.85
CA ARG A 124 -11.46 -0.36 11.52
C ARG A 124 -11.45 1.13 11.20
N GLY A 125 -10.69 1.91 11.97
CA GLY A 125 -10.50 3.35 11.69
C GLY A 125 -9.77 3.62 10.37
N LEU A 126 -8.76 2.82 10.03
CA LEU A 126 -8.02 2.94 8.77
C LEU A 126 -8.87 2.53 7.56
N ILE A 127 -9.69 1.49 7.69
CA ILE A 127 -10.64 1.05 6.64
C ILE A 127 -11.62 2.20 6.32
N LYS A 128 -12.19 2.83 7.34
CA LYS A 128 -13.13 3.97 7.15
C LYS A 128 -12.49 5.16 6.42
N LYS A 129 -11.18 5.36 6.57
CA LYS A 129 -10.42 6.43 5.91
C LYS A 129 -9.89 6.05 4.52
N GLY A 130 -10.07 4.81 4.07
CA GLY A 130 -9.49 4.33 2.82
C GLY A 130 -7.97 4.13 2.90
N TYR A 131 -7.40 3.95 4.10
CA TYR A 131 -5.97 3.80 4.33
C TYR A 131 -5.51 2.35 4.43
N VAL A 132 -6.32 1.43 3.91
CA VAL A 132 -6.02 0.00 3.84
C VAL A 132 -6.25 -0.47 2.41
N SER A 133 -5.37 -1.31 1.89
CA SER A 133 -5.46 -1.87 0.55
C SER A 133 -5.44 -3.39 0.61
N LEU A 134 -6.34 -4.01 -0.16
CA LEU A 134 -6.40 -5.46 -0.35
C LEU A 134 -5.46 -5.86 -1.49
N GLY A 135 -4.59 -6.82 -1.25
CA GLY A 135 -3.75 -7.48 -2.24
C GLY A 135 -4.33 -8.82 -2.70
N GLY A 136 -3.52 -9.59 -3.42
CA GLY A 136 -3.91 -10.92 -3.89
C GLY A 136 -4.09 -11.94 -2.77
N PHE A 137 -4.88 -12.99 -3.08
CA PHE A 137 -4.96 -14.20 -2.25
C PHE A 137 -3.70 -15.04 -2.42
N ASP A 138 -3.13 -15.48 -1.33
CA ASP A 138 -1.96 -16.36 -1.30
C ASP A 138 -2.44 -17.79 -0.96
N GLU A 139 -2.43 -18.64 -1.97
CA GLU A 139 -2.89 -20.03 -1.86
C GLU A 139 -2.07 -20.83 -0.85
N SER A 140 -0.76 -20.60 -0.78
CA SER A 140 0.14 -21.34 0.10
C SER A 140 -0.12 -21.06 1.58
N ARG A 141 -0.49 -19.82 1.89
CA ARG A 141 -0.82 -19.36 3.24
C ARG A 141 -2.31 -19.30 3.52
N ARG A 142 -3.14 -19.49 2.48
CA ARG A 142 -4.62 -19.41 2.55
C ARG A 142 -5.10 -18.11 3.20
N THR A 143 -4.50 -16.99 2.78
CA THR A 143 -4.82 -15.65 3.29
C THR A 143 -4.56 -14.58 2.23
N TRP A 144 -5.06 -13.37 2.45
CA TRP A 144 -4.83 -12.23 1.55
C TRP A 144 -3.65 -11.39 1.99
N GLY A 145 -2.95 -10.83 1.00
CA GLY A 145 -2.05 -9.72 1.23
C GLY A 145 -2.83 -8.47 1.64
N ILE A 146 -2.46 -7.83 2.74
CA ILE A 146 -3.11 -6.60 3.20
C ILE A 146 -2.03 -5.57 3.49
N SER A 147 -2.25 -4.34 3.04
CA SER A 147 -1.34 -3.23 3.25
C SER A 147 -2.09 -2.03 3.85
N TYR A 148 -1.37 -1.16 4.53
CA TYR A 148 -1.94 0.05 5.14
C TYR A 148 -0.96 1.23 5.07
N LEU A 149 -1.48 2.44 5.18
CA LEU A 149 -0.66 3.64 5.28
C LEU A 149 -0.12 3.82 6.69
N SER A 150 1.19 4.02 6.83
CA SER A 150 1.82 4.26 8.13
C SER A 150 1.32 5.57 8.75
N ARG A 151 1.40 5.71 10.09
CA ARG A 151 0.97 6.92 10.80
C ARG A 151 1.63 8.20 10.27
N LYS A 152 2.90 8.13 9.88
CA LYS A 152 3.61 9.26 9.27
C LYS A 152 2.94 9.69 7.96
N LEU A 153 2.61 8.74 7.08
CA LEU A 153 1.94 9.05 5.81
C LEU A 153 0.52 9.57 6.02
N GLN A 154 -0.22 8.99 6.97
CA GLN A 154 -1.56 9.49 7.34
C GLN A 154 -1.50 10.97 7.75
N LEU A 155 -0.55 11.35 8.61
CA LEU A 155 -0.37 12.74 9.02
C LEU A 155 0.03 13.66 7.85
N GLN A 156 0.85 13.18 6.93
CA GLN A 156 1.23 13.94 5.74
C GLN A 156 0.05 14.16 4.79
N ILE A 157 -0.84 13.18 4.65
CA ILE A 157 -2.09 13.32 3.88
C ILE A 157 -3.05 14.28 4.61
N GLU A 158 -3.25 14.08 5.90
CA GLU A 158 -4.16 14.90 6.72
C GLU A 158 -3.71 16.37 6.81
N SER A 159 -2.40 16.64 6.76
CA SER A 159 -1.83 18.00 6.73
C SER A 159 -1.77 18.61 5.32
N GLY A 160 -2.11 17.86 4.27
CA GLY A 160 -1.99 18.30 2.88
C GLY A 160 -0.56 18.30 2.33
N ALA A 161 0.42 17.78 3.08
CA ALA A 161 1.80 17.64 2.61
C ALA A 161 1.94 16.61 1.48
N ILE A 162 1.02 15.64 1.43
CA ILE A 162 0.84 14.73 0.30
C ILE A 162 -0.54 14.99 -0.28
N ARG A 163 -0.59 15.30 -1.57
CA ARG A 163 -1.85 15.53 -2.27
C ARG A 163 -2.52 14.19 -2.57
N VAL A 164 -3.77 14.04 -2.17
CA VAL A 164 -4.64 12.96 -2.63
C VAL A 164 -5.17 13.34 -4.01
N VAL A 165 -4.89 12.53 -5.02
CA VAL A 165 -5.32 12.79 -6.40
C VAL A 165 -6.75 12.28 -6.61
N GLU A 166 -7.01 11.06 -6.15
CA GLU A 166 -8.33 10.44 -6.26
C GLU A 166 -8.48 9.31 -5.22
N PHE A 167 -9.66 8.76 -5.16
CA PHE A 167 -9.92 7.49 -4.48
C PHE A 167 -10.17 6.43 -5.55
N ASP A 168 -9.60 5.24 -5.37
CA ASP A 168 -9.90 4.12 -6.25
C ASP A 168 -11.38 3.68 -6.13
N LYS A 169 -11.79 2.73 -6.98
CA LYS A 169 -13.17 2.19 -6.98
C LYS A 169 -13.59 1.62 -5.62
N LEU A 170 -12.64 1.28 -4.77
CA LEU A 170 -12.85 0.73 -3.42
C LEU A 170 -12.69 1.80 -2.33
N ARG A 171 -12.62 3.07 -2.71
CA ARG A 171 -12.40 4.24 -1.84
C ARG A 171 -11.06 4.24 -1.09
N ASN A 172 -10.05 3.56 -1.64
CA ASN A 172 -8.69 3.70 -1.13
C ASN A 172 -8.05 4.97 -1.67
N VAL A 173 -7.23 5.60 -0.84
CA VAL A 173 -6.50 6.82 -1.21
C VAL A 173 -5.49 6.51 -2.31
N VAL A 174 -5.59 7.23 -3.42
CA VAL A 174 -4.57 7.30 -4.47
C VAL A 174 -3.93 8.67 -4.39
N SER A 175 -2.62 8.70 -4.22
CA SER A 175 -1.84 9.95 -4.15
C SER A 175 -0.90 10.04 -5.34
N GLY A 176 -0.75 11.21 -5.88
CA GLY A 176 0.19 11.57 -6.94
C GLY A 176 1.39 12.31 -6.40
#